data_a73ab42358928573ac11360a5cc6c7a1
#
_entry.id   a73ab42358928573ac11360a5cc6c7a1
#
_cell.length_a   1.000
_cell.length_b   1.000
_cell.length_c   1.000
_cell.angle_alpha   90.00
_cell.angle_beta   90.00
_cell.angle_gamma   90.00
#
_symmetry.space_group_name_H-M   'P 1'
#
loop_
_entity.id
_entity.type
_entity.pdbx_description
1 polymer ?
#
loop_
_entity_poly.entity_id
_entity_poly.type
_entity_poly.pdbx_seq_one_letter_code
_entity_poly.pdbx_strand_id
1 'polypeptide(L)'
;MGRRLEDKAAIVTGAAQGMGFAIAKALYEEGARVAIADIDEHKVIESARKLDSDLTRALGRTVDVTDKSQIRKFIKEIKTNWKGIDILVNNAGGALHTPHVLEKIEERHWDLVMNVNLKGAFLFCQAVIPEMAKQGWGSIVNISALAGHWRASLAGVQYTAAKAGLEGLTRQLAYDWGKKGIRVNAVAPTVTLTGDRVQGLWEQKSPEEQAKVLSSIPLGRLSTPDEIAAVVVFLASEESSYVTGITVDVCGGRYLR
;
A
#
# COMPACT_ATOMS: atom_id res chain seq x y z
N MET A 1 -5.01 -23.14 -12.73
CA MET A 1 -3.91 -22.84 -11.78
C MET A 1 -4.52 -22.74 -10.39
N GLY A 2 -3.87 -23.30 -9.35
CA GLY A 2 -4.30 -23.14 -7.96
C GLY A 2 -4.19 -21.69 -7.51
N ARG A 3 -4.88 -21.32 -6.42
CA ARG A 3 -4.79 -20.02 -5.81
C ARG A 3 -3.38 -19.80 -5.24
N ARG A 4 -2.73 -18.69 -5.62
CA ARG A 4 -1.32 -18.39 -5.27
C ARG A 4 -1.07 -18.11 -3.80
N LEU A 5 -2.12 -17.74 -3.04
CA LEU A 5 -2.03 -17.30 -1.65
C LEU A 5 -2.97 -18.09 -0.73
N GLU A 6 -3.27 -19.34 -1.10
CA GLU A 6 -4.15 -20.20 -0.30
C GLU A 6 -3.63 -20.31 1.15
N ASP A 7 -4.55 -20.14 2.10
CA ASP A 7 -4.30 -20.15 3.55
C ASP A 7 -3.37 -19.05 4.11
N LYS A 8 -2.82 -18.17 3.29
CA LYS A 8 -2.01 -17.04 3.77
C LYS A 8 -2.87 -16.00 4.50
N ALA A 9 -2.32 -15.41 5.57
CA ALA A 9 -2.94 -14.33 6.30
C ALA A 9 -2.33 -12.99 5.88
N ALA A 10 -3.14 -12.12 5.28
CA ALA A 10 -2.71 -10.83 4.73
C ALA A 10 -3.32 -9.66 5.51
N ILE A 11 -2.54 -8.60 5.68
CA ILE A 11 -2.98 -7.31 6.19
C ILE A 11 -2.84 -6.26 5.08
N VAL A 12 -3.87 -5.45 4.87
CA VAL A 12 -3.82 -4.29 3.97
C VAL A 12 -4.26 -3.03 4.72
N THR A 13 -3.41 -2.02 4.79
CA THR A 13 -3.73 -0.74 5.44
C THR A 13 -4.29 0.27 4.45
N GLY A 14 -5.20 1.18 4.92
CA GLY A 14 -5.88 2.14 4.04
C GLY A 14 -6.76 1.43 2.99
N ALA A 15 -7.47 0.37 3.39
CA ALA A 15 -8.12 -0.55 2.47
C ALA A 15 -9.66 -0.50 2.49
N ALA A 16 -10.26 0.53 3.08
CA ALA A 16 -11.69 0.74 3.03
C ALA A 16 -12.20 1.13 1.62
N GLN A 17 -11.33 1.56 0.72
CA GLN A 17 -11.70 1.96 -0.64
C GLN A 17 -10.49 2.01 -1.59
N GLY A 18 -10.75 2.31 -2.85
CA GLY A 18 -9.72 2.64 -3.84
C GLY A 18 -8.70 1.52 -4.06
N MET A 19 -7.41 1.89 -4.15
CA MET A 19 -6.31 0.97 -4.43
C MET A 19 -6.16 -0.09 -3.32
N GLY A 20 -6.27 0.31 -2.05
CA GLY A 20 -6.18 -0.61 -0.93
C GLY A 20 -7.26 -1.69 -0.97
N PHE A 21 -8.50 -1.33 -1.31
CA PHE A 21 -9.58 -2.28 -1.46
C PHE A 21 -9.36 -3.23 -2.67
N ALA A 22 -8.89 -2.70 -3.81
CA ALA A 22 -8.57 -3.54 -4.96
C ALA A 22 -7.46 -4.55 -4.66
N ILE A 23 -6.42 -4.12 -3.92
CA ILE A 23 -5.35 -5.01 -3.45
C ILE A 23 -5.93 -6.08 -2.50
N ALA A 24 -6.74 -5.68 -1.51
CA ALA A 24 -7.38 -6.61 -0.57
C ALA A 24 -8.24 -7.66 -1.30
N LYS A 25 -9.01 -7.21 -2.29
CA LYS A 25 -9.83 -8.07 -3.13
C LYS A 25 -8.99 -9.08 -3.92
N ALA A 26 -7.93 -8.63 -4.58
CA ALA A 26 -7.06 -9.49 -5.36
C ALA A 26 -6.37 -10.56 -4.48
N LEU A 27 -5.89 -10.18 -3.28
CA LEU A 27 -5.33 -11.14 -2.33
C LEU A 27 -6.38 -12.17 -1.87
N TYR A 28 -7.61 -11.73 -1.60
CA TYR A 28 -8.72 -12.59 -1.21
C TYR A 28 -9.10 -13.59 -2.31
N GLU A 29 -9.17 -13.14 -3.56
CA GLU A 29 -9.47 -13.96 -4.74
C GLU A 29 -8.39 -15.03 -4.98
N GLU A 30 -7.14 -14.72 -4.61
CA GLU A 30 -6.02 -15.67 -4.65
C GLU A 30 -5.96 -16.62 -3.44
N GLY A 31 -6.97 -16.62 -2.57
CA GLY A 31 -7.13 -17.58 -1.48
C GLY A 31 -6.69 -17.08 -0.10
N ALA A 32 -6.14 -15.87 0.01
CA ALA A 32 -5.74 -15.34 1.30
C ALA A 32 -6.94 -15.05 2.23
N ARG A 33 -6.69 -15.14 3.53
CA ARG A 33 -7.50 -14.48 4.56
C ARG A 33 -7.02 -13.04 4.65
N VAL A 34 -7.91 -12.05 4.58
CA VAL A 34 -7.51 -10.65 4.43
C VAL A 34 -8.08 -9.78 5.55
N ALA A 35 -7.21 -9.22 6.37
CA ALA A 35 -7.54 -8.19 7.35
C ALA A 35 -7.30 -6.81 6.74
N ILE A 36 -8.34 -6.00 6.66
CA ILE A 36 -8.26 -4.62 6.20
C ILE A 36 -8.33 -3.65 7.37
N ALA A 37 -7.43 -2.68 7.38
CA ALA A 37 -7.34 -1.62 8.37
C ALA A 37 -7.56 -0.25 7.70
N ASP A 38 -8.40 0.58 8.29
CA ASP A 38 -8.63 1.95 7.81
C ASP A 38 -9.06 2.84 8.99
N ILE A 39 -8.96 4.15 8.83
CA ILE A 39 -9.45 5.11 9.83
C ILE A 39 -10.98 5.32 9.74
N ASP A 40 -11.58 5.03 8.59
CA ASP A 40 -13.02 5.13 8.36
C ASP A 40 -13.73 3.85 8.83
N GLU A 41 -14.30 3.91 10.02
CA GLU A 41 -14.96 2.78 10.70
C GLU A 41 -16.08 2.17 9.85
N HIS A 42 -16.94 3.00 9.29
CA HIS A 42 -18.10 2.50 8.53
C HIS A 42 -17.67 1.82 7.24
N LYS A 43 -16.79 2.49 6.48
CA LYS A 43 -16.34 1.94 5.20
C LYS A 43 -15.47 0.69 5.36
N VAL A 44 -14.62 0.60 6.37
CA VAL A 44 -13.77 -0.58 6.54
C VAL A 44 -14.59 -1.84 6.84
N ILE A 45 -15.66 -1.71 7.65
CA ILE A 45 -16.56 -2.82 7.95
C ILE A 45 -17.37 -3.23 6.71
N GLU A 46 -17.92 -2.24 5.99
CA GLU A 46 -18.66 -2.47 4.75
C GLU A 46 -17.76 -3.16 3.70
N SER A 47 -16.54 -2.70 3.54
CA SER A 47 -15.57 -3.25 2.59
C SER A 47 -15.14 -4.67 2.94
N ALA A 48 -14.98 -4.99 4.22
CA ALA A 48 -14.74 -6.38 4.62
C ALA A 48 -15.91 -7.30 4.26
N ARG A 49 -17.16 -6.84 4.43
CA ARG A 49 -18.35 -7.59 4.02
C ARG A 49 -18.49 -7.72 2.50
N LYS A 50 -18.02 -6.75 1.73
CA LYS A 50 -17.95 -6.87 0.26
C LYS A 50 -16.94 -7.91 -0.20
N LEU A 51 -15.85 -8.12 0.55
CA LEU A 51 -14.89 -9.18 0.28
C LEU A 51 -15.45 -10.56 0.65
N ASP A 52 -16.08 -10.65 1.81
CA ASP A 52 -16.61 -11.89 2.38
C ASP A 52 -17.83 -11.59 3.25
N SER A 53 -19.03 -11.92 2.76
CA SER A 53 -20.29 -11.64 3.46
C SER A 53 -20.34 -12.26 4.86
N ASP A 54 -19.75 -13.42 5.02
CA ASP A 54 -19.76 -14.21 6.26
C ASP A 54 -18.60 -13.87 7.20
N LEU A 55 -17.66 -13.01 6.73
CA LEU A 55 -16.49 -12.58 7.47
C LEU A 55 -15.62 -13.74 8.00
N THR A 56 -15.58 -14.86 7.30
CA THR A 56 -14.78 -16.03 7.66
C THR A 56 -13.32 -15.87 7.28
N ARG A 57 -13.05 -15.28 6.11
CA ARG A 57 -11.74 -14.99 5.55
C ARG A 57 -11.43 -13.51 5.40
N ALA A 58 -12.40 -12.61 5.69
CA ALA A 58 -12.17 -11.17 5.68
C ALA A 58 -12.47 -10.55 7.05
N LEU A 59 -11.66 -9.57 7.45
CA LEU A 59 -11.79 -8.84 8.72
C LEU A 59 -11.56 -7.36 8.47
N GLY A 60 -12.51 -6.49 8.88
CA GLY A 60 -12.37 -5.03 8.84
C GLY A 60 -12.21 -4.45 10.24
N ARG A 61 -11.22 -3.58 10.46
CA ARG A 61 -11.02 -2.88 11.72
C ARG A 61 -10.61 -1.42 11.53
N THR A 62 -11.15 -0.59 12.40
CA THR A 62 -10.71 0.82 12.51
C THR A 62 -9.35 0.87 13.16
N VAL A 63 -8.35 1.35 12.40
CA VAL A 63 -6.97 1.47 12.88
C VAL A 63 -6.36 2.74 12.32
N ASP A 64 -5.93 3.64 13.20
CA ASP A 64 -5.02 4.71 12.83
C ASP A 64 -3.59 4.15 12.73
N VAL A 65 -3.01 4.21 11.54
CA VAL A 65 -1.66 3.71 11.27
C VAL A 65 -0.57 4.47 12.06
N THR A 66 -0.90 5.61 12.64
CA THR A 66 0.01 6.39 13.49
C THR A 66 -0.06 6.02 14.97
N ASP A 67 -1.07 5.24 15.36
CA ASP A 67 -1.28 4.79 16.74
C ASP A 67 -0.74 3.37 16.98
N LYS A 68 0.39 3.31 17.66
CA LYS A 68 1.06 2.04 18.00
C LYS A 68 0.20 1.09 18.86
N SER A 69 -0.70 1.63 19.68
CA SER A 69 -1.58 0.83 20.56
C SER A 69 -2.65 0.12 19.74
N GLN A 70 -3.31 0.85 18.84
CA GLN A 70 -4.31 0.29 17.92
C GLN A 70 -3.69 -0.77 17.01
N ILE A 71 -2.51 -0.50 16.45
CA ILE A 71 -1.77 -1.47 15.62
C ILE A 71 -1.51 -2.76 16.41
N ARG A 72 -1.00 -2.67 17.63
CA ARG A 72 -0.72 -3.85 18.46
C ARG A 72 -1.97 -4.67 18.77
N LYS A 73 -3.09 -4.00 19.08
CA LYS A 73 -4.38 -4.64 19.34
C LYS A 73 -4.85 -5.40 18.08
N PHE A 74 -4.79 -4.76 16.92
CA PHE A 74 -5.17 -5.34 15.64
C PHE A 74 -4.31 -6.57 15.27
N ILE A 75 -3.00 -6.46 15.38
CA ILE A 75 -2.07 -7.57 15.12
C ILE A 75 -2.34 -8.75 16.06
N LYS A 76 -2.58 -8.48 17.35
CA LYS A 76 -2.93 -9.52 18.33
C LYS A 76 -4.20 -10.26 17.95
N GLU A 77 -5.23 -9.54 17.51
CA GLU A 77 -6.50 -10.14 17.07
C GLU A 77 -6.29 -11.06 15.86
N ILE A 78 -5.57 -10.60 14.84
CA ILE A 78 -5.28 -11.42 13.64
C ILE A 78 -4.54 -12.71 14.00
N LYS A 79 -3.51 -12.61 14.84
CA LYS A 79 -2.76 -13.77 15.31
C LYS A 79 -3.64 -14.77 16.05
N THR A 80 -4.56 -14.30 16.84
CA THR A 80 -5.49 -15.17 17.58
C THR A 80 -6.42 -15.90 16.62
N ASN A 81 -6.95 -15.19 15.62
CA ASN A 81 -7.94 -15.73 14.69
C ASN A 81 -7.32 -16.63 13.61
N TRP A 82 -6.13 -16.27 13.10
CA TRP A 82 -5.54 -16.90 11.91
C TRP A 82 -4.18 -17.56 12.15
N LYS A 83 -3.70 -17.59 13.40
CA LYS A 83 -2.47 -18.26 13.86
C LYS A 83 -1.16 -17.73 13.27
N GLY A 84 -1.17 -16.62 12.53
CA GLY A 84 0.02 -16.02 11.93
C GLY A 84 -0.30 -14.79 11.08
N ILE A 85 0.73 -14.16 10.53
CA ILE A 85 0.65 -13.09 9.56
C ILE A 85 1.73 -13.36 8.52
N ASP A 86 1.30 -13.55 7.28
CA ASP A 86 2.19 -13.90 6.18
C ASP A 86 2.51 -12.69 5.30
N ILE A 87 1.52 -11.82 5.09
CA ILE A 87 1.62 -10.71 4.13
C ILE A 87 1.23 -9.42 4.82
N LEU A 88 2.03 -8.36 4.62
CA LEU A 88 1.68 -6.99 4.99
C LEU A 88 1.74 -6.10 3.75
N VAL A 89 0.64 -5.40 3.45
CA VAL A 89 0.63 -4.33 2.45
C VAL A 89 0.43 -2.99 3.14
N ASN A 90 1.50 -2.18 3.19
CA ASN A 90 1.45 -0.81 3.67
C ASN A 90 0.95 0.09 2.53
N ASN A 91 -0.37 0.29 2.47
CA ASN A 91 -1.01 1.12 1.45
C ASN A 91 -1.55 2.45 2.03
N ALA A 92 -1.84 2.52 3.32
CA ALA A 92 -2.34 3.75 3.94
C ALA A 92 -1.43 4.94 3.65
N GLY A 93 -2.01 6.04 3.13
CA GLY A 93 -1.24 7.21 2.79
C GLY A 93 -1.85 8.06 1.68
N GLY A 94 -1.03 8.93 1.14
CA GLY A 94 -1.38 9.90 0.09
C GLY A 94 -0.95 11.32 0.48
N ALA A 95 -1.37 12.31 -0.31
CA ALA A 95 -1.10 13.72 -0.02
C ALA A 95 -1.98 14.30 1.11
N LEU A 96 -3.00 13.57 1.58
CA LEU A 96 -3.86 13.89 2.74
C LEU A 96 -4.45 15.32 2.71
N HIS A 97 -4.84 15.78 1.52
CA HIS A 97 -5.40 17.12 1.28
C HIS A 97 -4.47 18.28 1.71
N THR A 98 -3.18 18.02 1.86
CA THR A 98 -2.20 19.06 2.18
C THR A 98 -1.81 19.86 0.95
N PRO A 99 -1.35 21.11 1.10
CA PRO A 99 -0.86 21.93 -0.01
C PRO A 99 0.32 21.25 -0.73
N HIS A 100 0.46 21.57 -2.03
CA HIS A 100 1.58 21.08 -2.84
C HIS A 100 2.59 22.19 -3.22
N VAL A 101 2.25 23.44 -2.94
CA VAL A 101 3.14 24.61 -3.15
C VAL A 101 3.93 24.83 -1.86
N LEU A 102 5.25 24.89 -1.97
CA LEU A 102 6.18 24.89 -0.83
C LEU A 102 5.82 25.94 0.23
N GLU A 103 5.53 27.16 -0.19
CA GLU A 103 5.27 28.31 0.69
C GLU A 103 3.95 28.17 1.48
N LYS A 104 3.07 27.24 1.08
CA LYS A 104 1.80 26.93 1.76
C LYS A 104 1.87 25.70 2.64
N ILE A 105 3.00 25.00 2.65
CA ILE A 105 3.19 23.79 3.46
C ILE A 105 3.64 24.23 4.86
N GLU A 106 2.76 24.09 5.83
CA GLU A 106 3.06 24.31 7.24
C GLU A 106 3.67 23.02 7.85
N GLU A 107 4.39 23.15 8.95
CA GLU A 107 5.01 22.03 9.68
C GLU A 107 3.99 20.91 10.00
N ARG A 108 2.77 21.27 10.41
CA ARG A 108 1.69 20.28 10.64
C ARG A 108 1.34 19.46 9.40
N HIS A 109 1.43 20.03 8.21
CA HIS A 109 1.17 19.33 6.94
C HIS A 109 2.31 18.35 6.64
N TRP A 110 3.55 18.76 6.91
CA TRP A 110 4.73 17.90 6.81
C TRP A 110 4.60 16.72 7.76
N ASP A 111 4.36 16.97 9.04
CA ASP A 111 4.26 15.94 10.07
C ASP A 111 3.13 14.94 9.79
N LEU A 112 1.96 15.43 9.37
CA LEU A 112 0.83 14.58 9.01
C LEU A 112 1.23 13.60 7.89
N VAL A 113 1.82 14.10 6.81
CA VAL A 113 2.18 13.27 5.66
C VAL A 113 3.29 12.30 6.01
N MET A 114 4.33 12.73 6.73
CA MET A 114 5.41 11.86 7.20
C MET A 114 4.90 10.78 8.15
N ASN A 115 4.05 11.16 9.12
CA ASN A 115 3.50 10.22 10.09
C ASN A 115 2.65 9.13 9.44
N VAL A 116 1.77 9.48 8.50
CA VAL A 116 0.89 8.49 7.87
C VAL A 116 1.65 7.65 6.85
N ASN A 117 2.40 8.28 5.91
CA ASN A 117 2.99 7.56 4.78
C ASN A 117 4.26 6.78 5.13
N LEU A 118 5.06 7.23 6.09
CA LEU A 118 6.35 6.61 6.42
C LEU A 118 6.34 5.98 7.80
N LYS A 119 6.03 6.75 8.84
CA LYS A 119 6.05 6.25 10.22
C LYS A 119 5.00 5.15 10.43
N GLY A 120 3.80 5.29 9.83
CA GLY A 120 2.75 4.26 9.89
C GLY A 120 3.23 2.92 9.33
N ALA A 121 3.86 2.93 8.15
CA ALA A 121 4.44 1.73 7.56
C ALA A 121 5.55 1.13 8.44
N PHE A 122 6.43 1.96 9.00
CA PHE A 122 7.45 1.52 9.96
C PHE A 122 6.83 0.84 11.19
N LEU A 123 5.78 1.41 11.77
CA LEU A 123 5.10 0.85 12.96
C LEU A 123 4.44 -0.50 12.66
N PHE A 124 3.80 -0.65 11.50
CA PHE A 124 3.27 -1.94 11.07
C PHE A 124 4.38 -2.96 10.83
N CYS A 125 5.47 -2.60 10.13
CA CYS A 125 6.63 -3.48 9.96
C CYS A 125 7.21 -3.92 11.31
N GLN A 126 7.39 -2.97 12.26
CA GLN A 126 7.86 -3.27 13.62
C GLN A 126 6.97 -4.28 14.35
N ALA A 127 5.65 -4.25 14.09
CA ALA A 127 4.70 -5.13 14.75
C ALA A 127 4.63 -6.52 14.13
N VAL A 128 4.80 -6.67 12.80
CA VAL A 128 4.61 -7.95 12.10
C VAL A 128 5.91 -8.72 11.89
N ILE A 129 7.04 -8.05 11.66
CA ILE A 129 8.33 -8.70 11.37
C ILE A 129 8.74 -9.74 12.42
N PRO A 130 8.61 -9.50 13.75
CA PRO A 130 8.96 -10.52 14.74
C PRO A 130 8.13 -11.80 14.62
N GLU A 131 6.89 -11.70 14.16
CA GLU A 131 6.03 -12.87 13.96
C GLU A 131 6.37 -13.62 12.67
N MET A 132 6.58 -12.89 11.57
CA MET A 132 7.06 -13.44 10.30
C MET A 132 8.41 -14.15 10.47
N ALA A 133 9.33 -13.56 11.26
CA ALA A 133 10.64 -14.18 11.54
C ALA A 133 10.55 -15.49 12.31
N LYS A 134 9.58 -15.65 13.21
CA LYS A 134 9.32 -16.92 13.91
C LYS A 134 8.81 -18.02 12.98
N GLN A 135 8.06 -17.63 11.94
CA GLN A 135 7.55 -18.55 10.92
C GLN A 135 8.62 -18.91 9.88
N GLY A 136 9.70 -18.12 9.77
CA GLY A 136 10.70 -18.25 8.73
C GLY A 136 10.22 -17.81 7.33
N TRP A 137 9.10 -17.10 7.25
CA TRP A 137 8.52 -16.61 6.00
C TRP A 137 7.71 -15.33 6.22
N GLY A 138 7.78 -14.40 5.26
CA GLY A 138 6.95 -13.20 5.23
C GLY A 138 7.15 -12.40 3.95
N SER A 139 6.10 -11.72 3.50
CA SER A 139 6.18 -10.76 2.40
C SER A 139 5.59 -9.42 2.81
N ILE A 140 6.38 -8.37 2.69
CA ILE A 140 5.97 -6.99 2.95
C ILE A 140 6.00 -6.22 1.63
N VAL A 141 4.87 -5.60 1.27
CA VAL A 141 4.76 -4.75 0.08
C VAL A 141 4.39 -3.33 0.51
N ASN A 142 5.26 -2.38 0.23
CA ASN A 142 5.06 -0.97 0.54
C ASN A 142 4.53 -0.24 -0.71
N ILE A 143 3.38 0.41 -0.63
CA ILE A 143 2.87 1.23 -1.74
C ILE A 143 3.56 2.59 -1.69
N SER A 144 4.63 2.72 -2.49
CA SER A 144 5.35 3.95 -2.74
C SER A 144 4.61 4.80 -3.79
N ALA A 145 5.32 5.50 -4.61
CA ALA A 145 4.86 6.23 -5.79
C ALA A 145 6.09 6.58 -6.63
N LEU A 146 5.92 6.91 -7.90
CA LEU A 146 7.02 7.51 -8.69
C LEU A 146 7.65 8.73 -8.00
N ALA A 147 6.89 9.42 -7.16
CA ALA A 147 7.41 10.51 -6.34
C ALA A 147 8.57 10.10 -5.42
N GLY A 148 8.69 8.82 -5.05
CA GLY A 148 9.74 8.33 -4.16
C GLY A 148 11.15 8.39 -4.75
N HIS A 149 11.28 8.33 -6.07
CA HIS A 149 12.56 8.38 -6.78
C HIS A 149 12.56 9.29 -8.01
N TRP A 150 11.46 9.97 -8.26
CA TRP A 150 11.34 10.98 -9.29
C TRP A 150 10.65 12.23 -8.71
N ARG A 151 9.49 12.64 -9.23
CA ARG A 151 8.75 13.83 -8.79
C ARG A 151 7.26 13.56 -8.65
N ALA A 152 6.62 14.27 -7.74
CA ALA A 152 5.17 14.35 -7.66
C ALA A 152 4.63 15.41 -8.65
N SER A 153 3.49 15.11 -9.28
CA SER A 153 2.75 16.09 -10.11
C SER A 153 1.48 16.61 -9.43
N LEU A 154 1.01 15.93 -8.39
CA LEU A 154 -0.25 16.23 -7.69
C LEU A 154 -0.07 16.27 -6.15
N ALA A 155 1.18 16.34 -5.66
CA ALA A 155 1.49 16.37 -4.24
C ALA A 155 2.75 17.20 -3.98
N GLY A 156 2.95 17.65 -2.75
CA GLY A 156 4.06 18.49 -2.36
C GLY A 156 5.32 17.73 -1.96
N VAL A 157 6.34 18.49 -1.54
CA VAL A 157 7.67 17.97 -1.15
C VAL A 157 7.60 16.99 0.02
N GLN A 158 6.67 17.18 0.98
CA GLN A 158 6.45 16.29 2.12
C GLN A 158 6.07 14.87 1.67
N TYR A 159 5.24 14.78 0.64
CA TYR A 159 4.85 13.48 0.10
C TYR A 159 6.01 12.79 -0.62
N THR A 160 6.75 13.56 -1.43
CA THR A 160 7.96 13.05 -2.11
C THR A 160 8.99 12.55 -1.10
N ALA A 161 9.27 13.33 -0.04
CA ALA A 161 10.18 12.93 1.02
C ALA A 161 9.71 11.65 1.75
N ALA A 162 8.40 11.56 2.07
CA ALA A 162 7.84 10.39 2.73
C ALA A 162 7.95 9.12 1.87
N LYS A 163 7.68 9.22 0.56
CA LYS A 163 7.76 8.08 -0.36
C LYS A 163 9.21 7.67 -0.66
N ALA A 164 10.14 8.62 -0.75
CA ALA A 164 11.58 8.33 -0.82
C ALA A 164 12.07 7.60 0.45
N GLY A 165 11.64 8.07 1.63
CA GLY A 165 11.91 7.39 2.90
C GLY A 165 11.34 5.98 2.95
N LEU A 166 10.14 5.75 2.41
CA LEU A 166 9.51 4.43 2.36
C LEU A 166 10.31 3.45 1.48
N GLU A 167 10.88 3.91 0.37
CA GLU A 167 11.78 3.09 -0.46
C GLU A 167 13.11 2.81 0.27
N GLY A 168 13.63 3.78 1.03
CA GLY A 168 14.77 3.57 1.91
C GLY A 168 14.49 2.52 2.99
N LEU A 169 13.33 2.61 3.64
CA LEU A 169 12.85 1.61 4.62
C LEU A 169 12.72 0.22 3.98
N THR A 170 12.20 0.14 2.76
CA THR A 170 12.07 -1.11 2.00
C THR A 170 13.41 -1.80 1.82
N ARG A 171 14.44 -1.08 1.33
CA ARG A 171 15.79 -1.62 1.12
C ARG A 171 16.44 -2.09 2.40
N GLN A 172 16.35 -1.27 3.46
CA GLN A 172 16.97 -1.62 4.73
C GLN A 172 16.34 -2.86 5.36
N LEU A 173 15.00 -2.92 5.42
CA LEU A 173 14.32 -4.09 5.99
C LEU A 173 14.55 -5.37 5.17
N ALA A 174 14.62 -5.28 3.84
CA ALA A 174 14.96 -6.41 2.99
C ALA A 174 16.35 -6.98 3.31
N TYR A 175 17.33 -6.11 3.52
CA TYR A 175 18.70 -6.50 3.90
C TYR A 175 18.74 -7.13 5.29
N ASP A 176 18.12 -6.50 6.28
CA ASP A 176 18.18 -6.91 7.69
C ASP A 176 17.47 -8.25 7.92
N TRP A 177 16.37 -8.51 7.21
CA TRP A 177 15.46 -9.63 7.49
C TRP A 177 15.43 -10.72 6.43
N GLY A 178 16.15 -10.55 5.32
CA GLY A 178 16.21 -11.55 4.24
C GLY A 178 16.67 -12.93 4.71
N LYS A 179 17.68 -12.99 5.59
CA LYS A 179 18.16 -14.26 6.19
C LYS A 179 17.12 -14.95 7.09
N LYS A 180 16.04 -14.26 7.44
CA LYS A 180 14.92 -14.81 8.21
C LYS A 180 13.72 -15.19 7.31
N GLY A 181 13.93 -15.23 5.99
CA GLY A 181 12.89 -15.58 5.03
C GLY A 181 11.87 -14.46 4.78
N ILE A 182 12.17 -13.22 5.13
CA ILE A 182 11.25 -12.10 4.94
C ILE A 182 11.71 -11.29 3.72
N ARG A 183 10.79 -11.14 2.75
CA ARG A 183 10.99 -10.29 1.59
C ARG A 183 10.28 -8.95 1.80
N VAL A 184 10.89 -7.85 1.42
CA VAL A 184 10.32 -6.52 1.52
C VAL A 184 10.54 -5.80 0.20
N ASN A 185 9.45 -5.43 -0.47
CA ASN A 185 9.49 -4.75 -1.75
C ASN A 185 8.55 -3.53 -1.75
N ALA A 186 8.72 -2.65 -2.70
CA ALA A 186 7.82 -1.53 -2.93
C ALA A 186 7.20 -1.59 -4.33
N VAL A 187 6.01 -1.03 -4.46
CA VAL A 187 5.36 -0.75 -5.74
C VAL A 187 5.22 0.75 -5.87
N ALA A 188 5.63 1.31 -6.99
CA ALA A 188 5.58 2.74 -7.29
C ALA A 188 4.61 3.04 -8.44
N PRO A 189 3.32 3.29 -8.13
CA PRO A 189 2.35 3.70 -9.14
C PRO A 189 2.61 5.12 -9.65
N THR A 190 2.13 5.40 -10.85
CA THR A 190 1.85 6.76 -11.33
C THR A 190 0.44 7.21 -10.90
N VAL A 191 -0.16 8.16 -11.61
CA VAL A 191 -1.55 8.54 -11.36
C VAL A 191 -2.46 7.37 -11.69
N THR A 192 -3.13 6.86 -10.67
CA THR A 192 -4.12 5.78 -10.78
C THR A 192 -5.45 6.34 -10.32
N LEU A 193 -6.51 6.16 -11.10
CA LEU A 193 -7.85 6.63 -10.73
C LEU A 193 -8.39 5.77 -9.58
N THR A 194 -8.23 6.28 -8.36
CA THR A 194 -8.61 5.59 -7.12
C THR A 194 -9.57 6.44 -6.31
N GLY A 195 -10.83 6.09 -6.32
CA GLY A 195 -11.88 6.77 -5.53
C GLY A 195 -12.12 8.22 -5.96
N ASP A 196 -13.13 8.83 -5.34
CA ASP A 196 -13.73 10.11 -5.76
C ASP A 196 -12.73 11.27 -5.81
N ARG A 197 -11.74 11.29 -4.89
CA ARG A 197 -10.76 12.38 -4.83
C ARG A 197 -9.87 12.44 -6.07
N VAL A 198 -9.26 11.33 -6.46
CA VAL A 198 -8.34 11.32 -7.62
C VAL A 198 -9.12 11.46 -8.90
N GLN A 199 -10.31 10.86 -8.97
CA GLN A 199 -11.26 11.03 -10.04
C GLN A 199 -11.63 12.51 -10.21
N GLY A 200 -12.05 13.19 -9.13
CA GLY A 200 -12.41 14.62 -9.18
C GLY A 200 -11.24 15.51 -9.57
N LEU A 201 -10.02 15.23 -9.09
CA LEU A 201 -8.82 15.98 -9.52
C LEU A 201 -8.49 15.76 -11.01
N TRP A 202 -8.80 14.59 -11.54
CA TRP A 202 -8.64 14.30 -12.96
C TRP A 202 -9.69 15.00 -13.80
N GLU A 203 -10.95 14.98 -13.39
CA GLU A 203 -12.08 15.61 -14.08
C GLU A 203 -12.02 17.14 -14.09
N GLN A 204 -11.37 17.76 -13.09
CA GLN A 204 -11.14 19.20 -13.03
C GLN A 204 -10.06 19.69 -14.01
N LYS A 205 -9.29 18.80 -14.62
CA LYS A 205 -8.29 19.16 -15.64
C LYS A 205 -8.97 19.44 -16.98
N SER A 206 -8.47 20.46 -17.68
CA SER A 206 -8.91 20.68 -19.06
C SER A 206 -8.55 19.49 -19.97
N PRO A 207 -9.26 19.31 -21.10
CA PRO A 207 -8.90 18.28 -22.08
C PRO A 207 -7.44 18.35 -22.52
N GLU A 208 -6.89 19.54 -22.67
CA GLU A 208 -5.49 19.76 -23.05
C GLU A 208 -4.52 19.29 -21.95
N GLU A 209 -4.85 19.60 -20.68
CA GLU A 209 -4.06 19.13 -19.54
C GLU A 209 -4.12 17.62 -19.40
N GLN A 210 -5.29 17.01 -19.61
CA GLN A 210 -5.45 15.55 -19.60
C GLN A 210 -4.62 14.93 -20.74
N ALA A 211 -4.73 15.44 -21.95
CA ALA A 211 -3.97 15.00 -23.10
C ALA A 211 -2.45 15.10 -22.85
N LYS A 212 -1.98 16.19 -22.23
CA LYS A 212 -0.58 16.38 -21.86
C LYS A 212 -0.10 15.33 -20.83
N VAL A 213 -0.94 14.95 -19.87
CA VAL A 213 -0.61 13.89 -18.93
C VAL A 213 -0.55 12.54 -19.65
N LEU A 214 -1.55 12.22 -20.47
CA LEU A 214 -1.62 10.95 -21.18
C LEU A 214 -0.47 10.78 -22.19
N SER A 215 -0.11 11.84 -22.92
CA SER A 215 1.02 11.82 -23.84
C SER A 215 2.37 11.62 -23.16
N SER A 216 2.47 11.90 -21.86
CA SER A 216 3.66 11.60 -21.05
C SER A 216 3.77 10.13 -20.59
N ILE A 217 2.76 9.31 -20.91
CA ILE A 217 2.70 7.89 -20.56
C ILE A 217 2.76 7.08 -21.85
N PRO A 218 3.83 6.33 -22.14
CA PRO A 218 3.95 5.54 -23.37
C PRO A 218 2.76 4.61 -23.64
N LEU A 219 2.15 4.01 -22.61
CA LEU A 219 0.93 3.22 -22.77
C LEU A 219 -0.35 4.04 -23.05
N GLY A 220 -0.27 5.38 -23.08
CA GLY A 220 -1.32 6.30 -23.50
C GLY A 220 -2.53 6.41 -22.58
N ARG A 221 -2.51 5.82 -21.38
CA ARG A 221 -3.61 5.82 -20.42
C ARG A 221 -3.14 5.83 -18.98
N LEU A 222 -4.04 6.16 -18.07
CA LEU A 222 -3.82 5.99 -16.64
C LEU A 222 -3.92 4.51 -16.26
N SER A 223 -3.25 4.13 -15.16
CA SER A 223 -3.37 2.79 -14.59
C SER A 223 -4.68 2.61 -13.83
N THR A 224 -5.12 1.37 -13.71
CA THR A 224 -6.24 0.96 -12.86
C THR A 224 -5.74 0.42 -11.51
N PRO A 225 -6.58 0.43 -10.46
CA PRO A 225 -6.24 -0.21 -9.19
C PRO A 225 -5.90 -1.70 -9.32
N ASP A 226 -6.56 -2.41 -10.22
CA ASP A 226 -6.34 -3.84 -10.45
C ASP A 226 -4.95 -4.14 -11.05
N GLU A 227 -4.41 -3.24 -11.87
CA GLU A 227 -3.05 -3.38 -12.41
C GLU A 227 -1.99 -3.26 -11.31
N ILE A 228 -2.24 -2.41 -10.31
CA ILE A 228 -1.37 -2.31 -9.14
C ILE A 228 -1.52 -3.55 -8.25
N ALA A 229 -2.77 -3.99 -8.03
CA ALA A 229 -3.07 -5.18 -7.24
C ALA A 229 -2.42 -6.45 -7.80
N ALA A 230 -2.38 -6.61 -9.12
CA ALA A 230 -1.71 -7.75 -9.77
C ALA A 230 -0.21 -7.83 -9.44
N VAL A 231 0.48 -6.68 -9.43
CA VAL A 231 1.91 -6.62 -9.04
C VAL A 231 2.08 -6.91 -7.55
N VAL A 232 1.17 -6.42 -6.71
CA VAL A 232 1.19 -6.72 -5.26
C VAL A 232 1.01 -8.21 -5.02
N VAL A 233 0.07 -8.87 -5.70
CA VAL A 233 -0.15 -10.32 -5.59
C VAL A 233 1.11 -11.10 -6.00
N PHE A 234 1.75 -10.73 -7.11
CA PHE A 234 3.03 -11.33 -7.52
C PHE A 234 4.10 -11.18 -6.42
N LEU A 235 4.29 -9.97 -5.88
CA LEU A 235 5.27 -9.72 -4.83
C LEU A 235 4.92 -10.41 -3.50
N ALA A 236 3.65 -10.66 -3.24
CA ALA A 236 3.17 -11.38 -2.06
C ALA A 236 3.32 -12.90 -2.18
N SER A 237 3.44 -13.45 -3.38
CA SER A 237 3.46 -14.89 -3.68
C SER A 237 4.88 -15.48 -3.73
N GLU A 238 4.96 -16.81 -3.80
CA GLU A 238 6.21 -17.55 -4.01
C GLU A 238 6.82 -17.33 -5.41
N GLU A 239 6.05 -16.83 -6.38
CA GLU A 239 6.55 -16.48 -7.72
C GLU A 239 7.66 -15.41 -7.65
N SER A 240 7.67 -14.61 -6.59
CA SER A 240 8.70 -13.60 -6.30
C SER A 240 9.69 -14.01 -5.22
N SER A 241 9.89 -15.31 -5.00
CA SER A 241 10.72 -15.85 -3.91
C SER A 241 12.18 -15.35 -3.91
N TYR A 242 12.71 -14.94 -5.06
CA TYR A 242 14.05 -14.36 -5.18
C TYR A 242 14.06 -12.84 -5.43
N VAL A 243 12.94 -12.16 -5.13
CA VAL A 243 12.77 -10.72 -5.32
C VAL A 243 12.60 -10.04 -3.96
N THR A 244 13.59 -9.23 -3.55
CA THR A 244 13.53 -8.45 -2.31
C THR A 244 14.37 -7.17 -2.43
N GLY A 245 13.97 -6.11 -1.73
CA GLY A 245 14.68 -4.82 -1.68
C GLY A 245 14.47 -3.92 -2.89
N ILE A 246 13.57 -4.26 -3.80
CA ILE A 246 13.32 -3.49 -5.03
C ILE A 246 12.07 -2.61 -4.92
N THR A 247 12.03 -1.60 -5.79
CA THR A 247 10.82 -0.85 -6.11
C THR A 247 10.41 -1.17 -7.55
N VAL A 248 9.20 -1.68 -7.73
CA VAL A 248 8.61 -1.97 -9.05
C VAL A 248 7.81 -0.76 -9.51
N ASP A 249 8.23 -0.14 -10.61
CA ASP A 249 7.52 0.98 -11.22
C ASP A 249 6.31 0.47 -12.02
N VAL A 250 5.10 0.84 -11.62
CA VAL A 250 3.86 0.54 -12.34
C VAL A 250 3.34 1.84 -12.91
N CYS A 251 3.98 2.30 -13.98
CA CYS A 251 3.86 3.67 -14.47
C CYS A 251 3.56 3.79 -15.96
N GLY A 252 3.32 2.69 -16.66
CA GLY A 252 3.05 2.70 -18.11
C GLY A 252 4.19 3.25 -18.97
N GLY A 253 5.43 3.21 -18.46
CA GLY A 253 6.63 3.76 -19.13
C GLY A 253 6.84 5.26 -18.90
N ARG A 254 6.05 5.92 -18.05
CA ARG A 254 6.18 7.35 -17.76
C ARG A 254 7.53 7.74 -17.17
N TYR A 255 8.16 6.81 -16.51
CA TYR A 255 9.53 6.90 -16.00
C TYR A 255 10.31 5.66 -16.47
N LEU A 256 11.44 5.87 -17.10
CA LEU A 256 12.36 4.83 -17.57
C LEU A 256 13.70 5.08 -16.90
N ARG A 257 14.27 4.05 -16.28
CA ARG A 257 15.61 4.08 -15.66
C ARG A 257 16.69 3.82 -16.68
#